data_6a76b194a2a9bcabd147adaf005bd201
#
_entry.id   6a76b194a2a9bcabd147adaf005bd201
#
_cell.length_a   1.000
_cell.length_b   1.000
_cell.length_c   1.000
_cell.angle_alpha   90.00
_cell.angle_beta   90.00
_cell.angle_gamma   90.00
#
_symmetry.space_group_name_H-M   'P 1'
#
loop_
_entity.id
_entity.type
_entity.pdbx_description
1 polymer ?
#
loop_
_entity_poly.entity_id
_entity_poly.type
_entity_poly.pdbx_seq_one_letter_code
_entity_poly.pdbx_strand_id
1 'polypeptide(L)'
;MAGHAPRIGITPLPQAKVAIISSSWHLDICNELIAGAQRALLEAQVGTVEVQFVPGSFEIPLAAQYAFEADFDAVVAVGLVLKGET
;
A
#
# COMPACT_ATOMS: atom_id res chain seq x y z
N MET A 1 23.09 18.63 0.81
CA MET A 1 22.80 18.01 0.83
C MET A 1 22.27 17.56 0.51
N ALA A 2 22.52 17.78 0.03
CA ALA A 2 21.70 17.32 -0.15
C ALA A 2 21.64 16.30 0.05
N GLY A 3 21.65 16.09 -0.37
CA GLY A 3 21.61 14.83 -0.37
C GLY A 3 21.13 14.06 0.77
N HIS A 4 21.02 14.46 1.81
CA HIS A 4 20.39 13.64 2.80
C HIS A 4 19.06 14.19 3.21
N ALA A 5 18.11 13.30 3.23
CA ALA A 5 16.81 13.64 3.70
C ALA A 5 16.90 14.07 5.16
N PRO A 6 16.12 15.03 5.56
CA PRO A 6 16.03 15.33 6.98
C PRO A 6 15.63 14.07 7.72
N ARG A 7 16.27 13.84 8.82
CA ARG A 7 15.90 12.71 9.64
C ARG A 7 14.57 13.02 10.31
N ILE A 8 13.56 12.34 9.86
CA ILE A 8 12.23 12.46 10.43
C ILE A 8 12.12 11.42 11.51
N GLY A 9 11.86 11.85 12.72
CA GLY A 9 11.57 10.91 13.79
C GLY A 9 10.28 10.19 13.48
N ILE A 10 10.31 8.87 13.60
CA ILE A 10 9.12 8.08 13.36
C ILE A 10 8.24 8.17 14.61
N THR A 11 7.04 8.70 14.43
CA THR A 11 6.04 8.72 15.48
C THR A 11 5.18 7.47 15.33
N PRO A 12 5.09 6.63 16.34
CA PRO A 12 4.24 5.45 16.23
C PRO A 12 2.78 5.83 15.98
N LEU A 13 2.11 5.03 15.17
CA LEU A 13 0.72 5.26 14.79
C LEU A 13 -0.14 4.05 15.18
N PRO A 14 -0.25 3.76 16.48
CA PRO A 14 -0.92 2.52 16.91
C PRO A 14 -2.42 2.51 16.63
N GLN A 15 -3.02 3.67 16.39
CA GLN A 15 -4.45 3.75 16.10
C GLN A 15 -4.73 3.74 14.60
N ALA A 16 -3.71 3.86 13.77
CA ALA A 16 -3.91 3.94 12.33
C ALA A 16 -4.25 2.57 11.75
N LYS A 17 -5.15 2.58 10.78
CA LYS A 17 -5.51 1.40 9.98
C LYS A 17 -5.13 1.70 8.54
N VAL A 18 -4.29 0.85 7.97
CA VAL A 18 -3.83 1.00 6.60
C VAL A 18 -4.18 -0.23 5.80
N ALA A 19 -4.80 -0.04 4.64
CA ALA A 19 -5.06 -1.12 3.70
C ALA A 19 -4.00 -1.08 2.60
N ILE A 20 -3.41 -2.24 2.32
CA ILE A 20 -2.58 -2.42 1.13
C ILE A 20 -3.48 -3.11 0.12
N ILE A 21 -3.79 -2.43 -0.97
CA ILE A 21 -4.68 -2.97 -2.00
C ILE A 21 -3.84 -3.29 -3.22
N SER A 22 -3.81 -4.55 -3.60
CA SER A 22 -2.96 -5.03 -4.67
C SER A 22 -3.78 -5.62 -5.80
N SER A 23 -3.30 -5.39 -7.01
CA SER A 23 -3.73 -6.17 -8.16
C SER A 23 -3.35 -7.63 -7.97
N SER A 24 -4.18 -8.54 -8.46
CA SER A 24 -3.90 -9.98 -8.44
C SER A 24 -3.05 -10.41 -9.63
N TRP A 25 -2.78 -9.50 -10.53
CA TRP A 25 -2.01 -9.79 -11.74
C TRP A 25 -0.53 -9.65 -11.46
N HIS A 26 0.29 -10.55 -11.98
CA HIS A 26 1.72 -10.58 -11.74
C HIS A 26 2.03 -10.60 -10.24
N LEU A 27 1.49 -11.60 -9.57
CA LEU A 27 1.57 -11.70 -8.11
C LEU A 27 3.00 -11.77 -7.59
N ASP A 28 3.92 -12.36 -8.36
CA ASP A 28 5.32 -12.42 -7.95
C ASP A 28 5.92 -11.02 -7.75
N ILE A 29 5.64 -10.10 -8.68
CA ILE A 29 6.10 -8.72 -8.56
C ILE A 29 5.32 -7.99 -7.47
N CYS A 30 4.00 -8.14 -7.47
CA CYS A 30 3.17 -7.46 -6.49
C CYS A 30 3.48 -7.91 -5.08
N ASN A 31 3.77 -9.19 -4.87
CA ASN A 31 4.09 -9.69 -3.54
C ASN A 31 5.37 -9.07 -2.99
N GLU A 32 6.35 -8.80 -3.83
CA GLU A 32 7.54 -8.09 -3.38
C GLU A 32 7.24 -6.65 -2.97
N LEU A 33 6.38 -5.99 -3.74
CA LEU A 33 5.95 -4.63 -3.40
C LEU A 33 5.13 -4.60 -2.12
N ILE A 34 4.25 -5.57 -1.95
CA ILE A 34 3.46 -5.71 -0.72
C ILE A 34 4.40 -5.91 0.47
N ALA A 35 5.39 -6.79 0.33
CA ALA A 35 6.34 -7.04 1.41
C ALA A 35 7.11 -5.78 1.77
N GLY A 36 7.51 -4.98 0.79
CA GLY A 36 8.16 -3.70 1.04
C GLY A 36 7.26 -2.74 1.79
N ALA A 37 6.00 -2.64 1.37
CA ALA A 37 5.04 -1.78 2.05
C ALA A 37 4.80 -2.25 3.49
N GLN A 38 4.68 -3.56 3.68
CA GLN A 38 4.48 -4.09 5.02
C GLN A 38 5.65 -3.78 5.94
N ARG A 39 6.88 -3.88 5.41
CA ARG A 39 8.05 -3.54 6.21
C ARG A 39 8.05 -2.06 6.61
N ALA A 40 7.71 -1.18 5.69
CA ALA A 40 7.68 0.25 5.98
C ALA A 40 6.62 0.58 7.03
N LEU A 41 5.45 -0.06 6.92
CA LEU A 41 4.37 0.18 7.87
C LEU A 41 4.70 -0.40 9.24
N LEU A 42 5.42 -1.50 9.28
CA LEU A 42 5.89 -2.07 10.54
C LEU A 42 6.88 -1.14 11.21
N GLU A 43 7.81 -0.56 10.45
CA GLU A 43 8.75 0.41 11.00
C GLU A 43 8.06 1.65 11.53
N ALA A 44 6.98 2.07 10.89
CA ALA A 44 6.17 3.20 11.33
C ALA A 44 5.26 2.84 12.50
N GLN A 45 5.25 1.59 12.90
CA GLN A 45 4.45 1.08 14.03
C GLN A 45 2.96 1.37 13.84
N VAL A 46 2.47 1.14 12.62
CA VAL A 46 1.05 1.24 12.31
C VAL A 46 0.32 0.10 13.00
N GLY A 47 -0.81 0.42 13.63
CA GLY A 47 -1.52 -0.54 14.46
C GLY A 47 -2.19 -1.66 13.69
N THR A 48 -2.78 -1.35 12.54
CA THR A 48 -3.53 -2.35 11.74
C THR A 48 -3.13 -2.22 10.28
N VAL A 49 -2.71 -3.33 9.69
CA VAL A 49 -2.39 -3.39 8.26
C VAL A 49 -3.13 -4.58 7.67
N GLU A 50 -3.95 -4.32 6.65
CA GLU A 50 -4.66 -5.38 5.94
C GLU A 50 -4.25 -5.37 4.48
N VAL A 51 -4.06 -6.55 3.92
CA VAL A 51 -3.77 -6.71 2.50
C VAL A 51 -5.03 -7.21 1.81
N GLN A 52 -5.43 -6.51 0.76
CA GLN A 52 -6.61 -6.86 -0.04
C GLN A 52 -6.18 -6.98 -1.49
N PHE A 53 -6.81 -7.91 -2.21
CA PHE A 53 -6.51 -8.11 -3.61
C PHE A 53 -7.72 -7.78 -4.47
N VAL A 54 -7.46 -7.19 -5.61
CA VAL A 54 -8.48 -6.91 -6.63
C VAL A 54 -8.02 -7.52 -7.95
N PRO A 55 -8.94 -7.78 -8.89
CA PRO A 55 -8.57 -8.47 -10.13
C PRO A 55 -7.52 -7.75 -10.96
N GLY A 56 -7.59 -6.42 -11.04
CA GLY A 56 -6.63 -5.64 -11.81
C GLY A 56 -6.45 -4.26 -11.22
N SER A 57 -5.46 -3.55 -11.75
CA SER A 57 -5.11 -2.21 -11.23
C SER A 57 -6.24 -1.21 -11.39
N PHE A 58 -7.11 -1.40 -12.36
CA PHE A 58 -8.21 -0.46 -12.59
C PHE A 58 -9.30 -0.54 -11.52
N GLU A 59 -9.35 -1.62 -10.76
CA GLU A 59 -10.30 -1.77 -9.67
C GLU A 59 -9.80 -1.18 -8.35
N ILE A 60 -8.53 -0.77 -8.29
CA ILE A 60 -7.94 -0.24 -7.07
C ILE A 60 -8.64 1.04 -6.57
N PRO A 61 -8.98 2.01 -7.44
CA PRO A 61 -9.65 3.21 -6.92
C PRO A 61 -10.95 2.92 -6.20
N LEU A 62 -11.75 2.00 -6.72
CA LEU A 62 -13.01 1.64 -6.07
C LEU A 62 -12.77 0.92 -4.74
N ALA A 63 -11.81 0.01 -4.73
CA ALA A 63 -11.45 -0.70 -3.49
C ALA A 63 -10.92 0.27 -2.44
N ALA A 64 -10.16 1.28 -2.86
CA ALA A 64 -9.66 2.30 -1.95
C ALA A 64 -10.80 3.11 -1.36
N GLN A 65 -11.79 3.44 -2.18
CA GLN A 65 -12.96 4.16 -1.69
C GLN A 65 -13.71 3.33 -0.63
N TYR A 66 -13.89 2.05 -0.89
CA TYR A 66 -14.53 1.17 0.09
C TYR A 66 -13.71 1.07 1.38
N ALA A 67 -12.38 1.05 1.26
CA ALA A 67 -11.53 1.01 2.45
C ALA A 67 -11.73 2.25 3.31
N PHE A 68 -11.77 3.43 2.70
CA PHE A 68 -12.01 4.66 3.46
C PHE A 68 -13.40 4.65 4.11
N GLU A 69 -14.39 4.10 3.43
CA GLU A 69 -15.73 3.97 4.03
C GLU A 69 -15.75 2.96 5.17
N ALA A 70 -14.81 2.03 5.19
CA ALA A 70 -14.66 1.04 6.27
C ALA A 70 -13.67 1.51 7.34
N ASP A 71 -13.44 2.81 7.44
CA ASP A 71 -12.62 3.45 8.48
C ASP A 71 -11.13 3.16 8.39
N PHE A 72 -10.61 2.80 7.22
CA PHE A 72 -9.18 2.81 7.03
C PHE A 72 -8.70 4.25 6.88
N ASP A 73 -7.56 4.54 7.49
CA ASP A 73 -7.01 5.90 7.50
C ASP A 73 -6.19 6.19 6.25
N ALA A 74 -5.64 5.16 5.65
CA ALA A 74 -4.81 5.32 4.46
C ALA A 74 -4.84 4.05 3.63
N VAL A 75 -4.50 4.19 2.35
CA VAL A 75 -4.43 3.09 1.41
C VAL A 75 -3.10 3.15 0.68
N VAL A 76 -2.43 2.02 0.61
CA VAL A 76 -1.25 1.85 -0.24
C VAL A 76 -1.70 1.01 -1.44
N ALA A 77 -1.60 1.59 -2.63
CA ALA A 77 -2.01 0.91 -3.85
C ALA A 77 -0.81 0.25 -4.50
N VAL A 78 -0.94 -1.02 -4.83
CA VAL A 78 0.10 -1.80 -5.49
C VAL A 78 -0.49 -2.37 -6.78
N GLY A 79 0.09 -1.98 -7.90
CA GLY A 79 -0.40 -2.46 -9.17
C GLY A 79 0.68 -2.42 -10.22
N LEU A 80 0.44 -3.15 -11.29
CA LEU A 80 1.34 -3.18 -12.41
C LEU A 80 0.52 -2.93 -13.67
N VAL A 81 0.94 -1.95 -14.43
CA VAL A 81 0.35 -1.67 -15.74
C VAL A 81 1.47 -1.82 -16.75
N LEU A 82 1.31 -2.79 -17.62
CA LEU A 82 2.28 -3.02 -18.69
C LEU A 82 1.84 -2.26 -19.93
N LYS A 83 2.83 -1.71 -20.61
CA LYS A 83 2.55 -1.11 -21.91
C LYS A 83 2.15 -2.21 -22.87
N GLY A 84 0.90 -2.17 -23.29
CA GLY A 84 0.39 -3.18 -24.19
C GLY A 84 0.84 -2.93 -25.60
N GLU A 85 0.92 -4.02 -26.34
CA GLU A 85 1.05 -3.92 -27.78
C GLU A 85 -0.35 -4.00 -28.37
N THR A 86 -0.65 -3.05 -29.18
CA THR A 86 -1.95 -3.03 -29.84
C THR A 86 -1.81 -3.32 -31.30
#